data_cad1b6b7fe4b5880c0102219d3529ce3
#
_entry.id   cad1b6b7fe4b5880c0102219d3529ce3
#
_cell.length_a   1.000
_cell.length_b   1.000
_cell.length_c   1.000
_cell.angle_alpha   90.00
_cell.angle_beta   90.00
_cell.angle_gamma   90.00
#
_symmetry.space_group_name_H-M   'P 1'
#
loop_
_entity.id
_entity.type
_entity.pdbx_description
1 polymer ?
#
loop_
_entity_poly.entity_id
_entity_poly.type
_entity_poly.pdbx_seq_one_letter_code
_entity_poly.pdbx_strand_id
1 'polypeptide(L)'
;VLDDCNLVIPKPGLWMLVGCNGSGKSTLFRLIAGLIEPQSGSISTDHQSALVFQNPDHQLLLPSCSSDLLLGMDQGLGNSERRERIRLRLEELGLAGLERRPIHALSGGQKQRLAIAGALASEASLLLLDEPTALLDPDSQSSVLAAVQELCRRPEAPLTALWITHRLEELTCADGAAEMRAGRIGPWMSGTELQRRLQHGSSDR
;
A
#
# COMPACT_ATOMS: atom_id res chain seq x y z
N VAL A 1 6.98 4.15 21.03
CA VAL A 1 6.67 4.80 19.72
C VAL A 1 5.17 4.86 19.51
N LEU A 2 4.45 3.76 19.71
CA LEU A 2 2.99 3.73 19.76
C LEU A 2 2.55 3.76 21.22
N ASP A 3 1.53 4.56 21.52
CA ASP A 3 0.99 4.75 22.87
C ASP A 3 -0.54 4.78 22.77
N ASP A 4 -1.20 3.73 23.30
CA ASP A 4 -2.66 3.56 23.19
C ASP A 4 -3.18 3.74 21.76
N CYS A 5 -2.50 3.05 20.81
CA CYS A 5 -2.81 3.12 19.40
C CYS A 5 -3.94 2.16 19.06
N ASN A 6 -5.13 2.67 18.83
CA ASN A 6 -6.30 1.90 18.45
C ASN A 6 -6.65 2.16 16.98
N LEU A 7 -6.73 1.11 16.18
CA LEU A 7 -7.10 1.17 14.76
C LEU A 7 -8.13 0.09 14.44
N VAL A 8 -9.24 0.48 13.86
CA VAL A 8 -10.22 -0.42 13.27
C VAL A 8 -10.50 0.03 11.85
N ILE A 9 -10.32 -0.85 10.88
CA ILE A 9 -10.73 -0.61 9.50
C ILE A 9 -12.15 -1.16 9.33
N PRO A 10 -13.15 -0.31 9.08
CA PRO A 10 -14.56 -0.72 9.19
C PRO A 10 -15.07 -1.56 8.01
N LYS A 11 -14.42 -1.47 6.84
CA LYS A 11 -14.81 -2.19 5.60
C LYS A 11 -13.63 -2.21 4.61
N PRO A 12 -13.65 -3.08 3.60
CA PRO A 12 -12.71 -2.99 2.48
C PRO A 12 -12.74 -1.62 1.82
N GLY A 13 -11.60 -1.17 1.31
CA GLY A 13 -11.45 0.14 0.67
C GLY A 13 -10.06 0.74 0.83
N LEU A 14 -9.90 1.99 0.39
CA LEU A 14 -8.67 2.77 0.50
C LEU A 14 -8.72 3.67 1.73
N TRP A 15 -7.93 3.36 2.74
CA TRP A 15 -7.83 4.08 4.01
C TRP A 15 -6.48 4.77 4.11
N MET A 16 -6.46 6.06 4.42
CA MET A 16 -5.23 6.84 4.44
C MET A 16 -4.85 7.34 5.83
N LEU A 17 -3.55 7.23 6.15
CA LEU A 17 -2.95 7.75 7.37
C LEU A 17 -1.98 8.89 7.03
N VAL A 18 -2.17 10.03 7.65
CA VAL A 18 -1.24 11.16 7.61
C VAL A 18 -0.66 11.43 9.00
N GLY A 19 0.41 12.17 9.08
CA GLY A 19 1.04 12.59 10.34
C GLY A 19 2.51 12.93 10.15
N CYS A 20 3.08 13.66 11.08
CA CYS A 20 4.49 14.08 11.04
C CYS A 20 5.44 12.86 11.04
N ASN A 21 6.67 13.09 10.60
CA ASN A 21 7.74 12.10 10.76
C ASN A 21 7.91 11.77 12.23
N GLY A 22 8.12 10.48 12.52
CA GLY A 22 8.23 9.99 13.91
C GLY A 22 6.89 9.81 14.64
N SER A 23 5.73 10.06 14.01
CA SER A 23 4.42 9.82 14.66
C SER A 23 4.08 8.34 14.90
N GLY A 24 4.82 7.41 14.28
CA GLY A 24 4.66 5.96 14.49
C GLY A 24 4.05 5.19 13.31
N LYS A 25 3.74 5.85 12.18
CA LYS A 25 3.07 5.23 11.01
C LYS A 25 3.77 3.98 10.48
N SER A 26 5.06 4.07 10.16
CA SER A 26 5.83 2.91 9.66
C SER A 26 6.03 1.84 10.73
N THR A 27 6.05 2.21 12.03
CA THR A 27 6.06 1.23 13.13
C THR A 27 4.75 0.46 13.18
N LEU A 28 3.62 1.15 13.04
CA LEU A 28 2.30 0.54 12.95
C LEU A 28 2.24 -0.46 11.78
N PHE A 29 2.74 -0.09 10.61
CA PHE A 29 2.76 -0.99 9.45
C PHE A 29 3.60 -2.25 9.70
N ARG A 30 4.77 -2.10 10.33
CA ARG A 30 5.61 -3.26 10.68
C ARG A 30 4.94 -4.19 11.69
N LEU A 31 4.16 -3.64 12.62
CA LEU A 31 3.36 -4.41 13.57
C LEU A 31 2.23 -5.18 12.86
N ILE A 32 1.46 -4.51 11.98
CA ILE A 32 0.38 -5.15 11.23
C ILE A 32 0.93 -6.22 10.28
N ALA A 33 2.10 -5.98 9.67
CA ALA A 33 2.79 -6.95 8.82
C ALA A 33 3.44 -8.11 9.58
N GLY A 34 3.39 -8.12 10.92
CA GLY A 34 4.04 -9.15 11.75
C GLY A 34 5.56 -9.12 11.73
N LEU A 35 6.17 -8.02 11.29
CA LEU A 35 7.64 -7.86 11.25
C LEU A 35 8.24 -7.53 12.62
N ILE A 36 7.42 -7.03 13.53
CA ILE A 36 7.76 -6.79 14.94
C ILE A 36 6.54 -7.16 15.80
N GLU A 37 6.79 -7.55 17.04
CA GLU A 37 5.75 -7.88 18.00
C GLU A 37 5.36 -6.66 18.86
N PRO A 38 4.07 -6.48 19.21
CA PRO A 38 3.66 -5.44 20.14
C PRO A 38 4.12 -5.77 21.56
N GLN A 39 4.59 -4.79 22.32
CA GLN A 39 4.96 -4.96 23.73
C GLN A 39 3.73 -5.16 24.63
N SER A 40 2.58 -4.62 24.20
CA SER A 40 1.29 -4.76 24.87
C SER A 40 0.17 -4.56 23.85
N GLY A 41 -1.03 -5.05 24.15
CA GLY A 41 -2.17 -5.02 23.23
C GLY A 41 -2.16 -6.22 22.28
N SER A 42 -3.01 -6.16 21.26
CA SER A 42 -3.15 -7.23 20.27
C SER A 42 -3.46 -6.68 18.89
N ILE A 43 -3.08 -7.42 17.88
CA ILE A 43 -3.44 -7.15 16.48
C ILE A 43 -4.23 -8.35 15.99
N SER A 44 -5.42 -8.11 15.48
CA SER A 44 -6.27 -9.14 14.90
C SER A 44 -6.63 -8.77 13.48
N THR A 45 -6.38 -9.67 12.55
CA THR A 45 -6.78 -9.54 11.15
C THR A 45 -6.97 -10.93 10.55
N ASP A 46 -8.05 -11.10 9.79
CA ASP A 46 -8.31 -12.31 9.00
C ASP A 46 -7.69 -12.21 7.59
N HIS A 47 -6.96 -11.13 7.33
CA HIS A 47 -6.37 -10.81 6.04
C HIS A 47 -4.87 -11.10 6.02
N GLN A 48 -4.39 -11.73 4.95
CA GLN A 48 -2.98 -11.77 4.65
C GLN A 48 -2.52 -10.37 4.26
N SER A 49 -1.57 -9.82 5.00
CA SER A 49 -1.03 -8.48 4.74
C SER A 49 0.27 -8.54 3.93
N ALA A 50 0.47 -7.56 3.07
CA ALA A 50 1.76 -7.31 2.42
C ALA A 50 2.15 -5.84 2.52
N LEU A 51 3.42 -5.62 2.85
CA LEU A 51 4.01 -4.28 2.97
C LEU A 51 4.66 -3.89 1.65
N VAL A 52 4.32 -2.70 1.15
CA VAL A 52 4.93 -2.08 -0.02
C VAL A 52 5.71 -0.84 0.43
N PHE A 53 7.00 -0.83 0.16
CA PHE A 53 7.91 0.23 0.61
C PHE A 53 7.84 1.49 -0.27
N GLN A 54 8.23 2.60 0.30
CA GLN A 54 8.38 3.89 -0.38
C GLN A 54 9.31 3.79 -1.60
N ASN A 55 10.44 3.10 -1.45
CA ASN A 55 11.37 2.84 -2.55
C ASN A 55 11.23 1.39 -3.03
N PRO A 56 10.68 1.15 -4.23
CA PRO A 56 10.50 -0.20 -4.77
C PRO A 56 11.82 -0.95 -5.00
N ASP A 57 12.94 -0.26 -5.19
CA ASP A 57 14.26 -0.90 -5.36
C ASP A 57 14.72 -1.65 -4.09
N HIS A 58 14.14 -1.39 -2.93
CA HIS A 58 14.39 -2.15 -1.70
C HIS A 58 13.56 -3.44 -1.61
N GLN A 59 12.59 -3.62 -2.50
CA GLN A 59 11.66 -4.76 -2.48
C GLN A 59 11.84 -5.66 -3.71
N LEU A 60 12.16 -5.10 -4.85
CA LEU A 60 12.34 -5.83 -6.10
C LEU A 60 13.75 -6.44 -6.16
N LEU A 61 13.83 -7.77 -6.06
CA LEU A 61 15.08 -8.48 -5.81
C LEU A 61 15.61 -9.25 -7.03
N LEU A 62 14.73 -9.65 -7.95
CA LEU A 62 15.07 -10.51 -9.08
C LEU A 62 15.18 -9.73 -10.40
N PRO A 63 15.87 -10.26 -11.41
CA PRO A 63 16.22 -9.48 -12.60
C PRO A 63 15.05 -9.14 -13.52
N SER A 64 13.92 -9.88 -13.49
CA SER A 64 12.77 -9.65 -14.38
C SER A 64 11.44 -9.60 -13.61
N CYS A 65 10.43 -8.95 -14.21
CA CYS A 65 9.11 -8.81 -13.60
C CYS A 65 8.51 -10.17 -13.19
N SER A 66 8.50 -11.14 -14.09
CA SER A 66 7.92 -12.46 -13.75
C SER A 66 8.72 -13.23 -12.73
N SER A 67 10.06 -13.14 -12.73
CA SER A 67 10.87 -13.81 -11.71
C SER A 67 10.61 -13.24 -10.31
N ASP A 68 10.43 -11.92 -10.21
CA ASP A 68 10.17 -11.25 -8.94
C ASP A 68 8.78 -11.60 -8.38
N LEU A 69 7.75 -11.61 -9.22
CA LEU A 69 6.41 -12.04 -8.81
C LEU A 69 6.36 -13.49 -8.32
N LEU A 70 7.17 -14.37 -8.91
CA LEU A 70 7.27 -15.78 -8.49
C LEU A 70 7.71 -15.96 -7.04
N LEU A 71 8.47 -15.01 -6.46
CA LEU A 71 8.91 -15.09 -5.06
C LEU A 71 7.73 -15.07 -4.09
N GLY A 72 6.67 -14.31 -4.40
CA GLY A 72 5.48 -14.20 -3.56
C GLY A 72 4.47 -15.32 -3.73
N MET A 73 4.62 -16.18 -4.75
CA MET A 73 3.62 -17.20 -5.07
C MET A 73 3.84 -18.51 -4.31
N ASP A 74 2.73 -19.21 -4.04
CA ASP A 74 2.76 -20.56 -3.50
C ASP A 74 3.57 -21.50 -4.43
N GLN A 75 4.50 -22.24 -3.82
CA GLN A 75 5.34 -23.18 -4.53
C GLN A 75 4.60 -24.45 -4.98
N GLY A 76 3.45 -24.75 -4.42
CA GLY A 76 2.55 -25.84 -4.84
C GLY A 76 1.86 -25.64 -6.18
N LEU A 77 1.81 -24.40 -6.69
CA LEU A 77 1.16 -24.09 -7.97
C LEU A 77 1.90 -24.69 -9.17
N GLY A 78 1.13 -25.19 -10.14
CA GLY A 78 1.67 -25.66 -11.43
C GLY A 78 2.24 -24.51 -12.28
N ASN A 79 3.19 -24.82 -13.18
CA ASN A 79 3.84 -23.82 -14.03
C ASN A 79 2.87 -23.03 -14.91
N SER A 80 1.80 -23.67 -15.39
CA SER A 80 0.77 -23.01 -16.21
C SER A 80 -0.02 -21.99 -15.38
N GLU A 81 -0.41 -22.38 -14.17
CA GLU A 81 -1.17 -21.54 -13.25
C GLU A 81 -0.35 -20.33 -12.77
N ARG A 82 0.94 -20.54 -12.43
CA ARG A 82 1.86 -19.44 -12.10
C ARG A 82 1.96 -18.42 -13.21
N ARG A 83 2.13 -18.86 -14.47
CA ARG A 83 2.21 -17.96 -15.62
C ARG A 83 0.94 -17.14 -15.79
N GLU A 84 -0.22 -17.77 -15.64
CA GLU A 84 -1.50 -17.09 -15.77
C GLU A 84 -1.71 -16.07 -14.65
N ARG A 85 -1.39 -16.43 -13.39
CA ARG A 85 -1.45 -15.49 -12.27
C ARG A 85 -0.51 -14.30 -12.48
N ILE A 86 0.73 -14.53 -12.93
CA ILE A 86 1.67 -13.43 -13.25
C ILE A 86 1.07 -12.50 -14.29
N ARG A 87 0.54 -13.07 -15.40
CA ARG A 87 -0.07 -12.28 -16.47
C ARG A 87 -1.21 -11.42 -15.94
N LEU A 88 -2.11 -12.00 -15.15
CA LEU A 88 -3.24 -11.29 -14.53
C LEU A 88 -2.77 -10.18 -13.60
N ARG A 89 -1.81 -10.45 -12.71
CA ARG A 89 -1.31 -9.42 -11.77
C ARG A 89 -0.61 -8.25 -12.48
N LEU A 90 0.14 -8.53 -13.54
CA LEU A 90 0.76 -7.48 -14.34
C LEU A 90 -0.29 -6.68 -15.14
N GLU A 91 -1.30 -7.33 -15.70
CA GLU A 91 -2.40 -6.68 -16.40
C GLU A 91 -3.20 -5.75 -15.48
N GLU A 92 -3.53 -6.21 -14.27
CA GLU A 92 -4.22 -5.44 -13.22
C GLU A 92 -3.52 -4.13 -12.87
N LEU A 93 -2.21 -4.11 -12.95
CA LEU A 93 -1.37 -2.94 -12.65
C LEU A 93 -0.91 -2.17 -13.90
N GLY A 94 -1.48 -2.46 -15.08
CA GLY A 94 -1.12 -1.81 -16.34
C GLY A 94 0.32 -2.10 -16.77
N LEU A 95 0.82 -3.31 -16.49
CA LEU A 95 2.15 -3.82 -16.84
C LEU A 95 2.08 -5.00 -17.82
N ALA A 96 0.97 -5.17 -18.53
CA ALA A 96 0.78 -6.24 -19.50
C ALA A 96 1.93 -6.24 -20.54
N GLY A 97 2.43 -7.44 -20.86
CA GLY A 97 3.52 -7.62 -21.83
C GLY A 97 4.92 -7.33 -21.28
N LEU A 98 5.05 -6.98 -19.99
CA LEU A 98 6.35 -6.71 -19.36
C LEU A 98 6.92 -7.90 -18.57
N GLU A 99 6.36 -9.10 -18.72
CA GLU A 99 6.71 -10.30 -17.95
C GLU A 99 8.22 -10.58 -17.95
N ARG A 100 8.85 -10.45 -19.12
CA ARG A 100 10.29 -10.70 -19.32
C ARG A 100 11.16 -9.45 -19.23
N ARG A 101 10.55 -8.28 -18.99
CA ARG A 101 11.28 -7.03 -18.93
C ARG A 101 12.22 -7.02 -17.74
N PRO A 102 13.50 -6.61 -17.93
CA PRO A 102 14.42 -6.38 -16.81
C PRO A 102 13.91 -5.26 -15.91
N ILE A 103 13.95 -5.46 -14.59
CA ILE A 103 13.44 -4.49 -13.60
C ILE A 103 14.17 -3.15 -13.68
N HIS A 104 15.48 -3.17 -13.94
CA HIS A 104 16.25 -1.93 -14.12
C HIS A 104 15.83 -1.07 -15.33
N ALA A 105 15.11 -1.66 -16.30
CA ALA A 105 14.59 -0.95 -17.47
C ALA A 105 13.16 -0.41 -17.27
N LEU A 106 12.60 -0.52 -16.07
CA LEU A 106 11.30 0.03 -15.71
C LEU A 106 11.45 1.48 -15.20
N SER A 107 10.44 2.31 -15.47
CA SER A 107 10.30 3.61 -14.80
C SER A 107 9.98 3.45 -13.31
N GLY A 108 10.17 4.51 -12.50
CA GLY A 108 9.83 4.49 -11.07
C GLY A 108 8.39 4.06 -10.80
N GLY A 109 7.43 4.63 -11.55
CA GLY A 109 6.02 4.26 -11.44
C GLY A 109 5.73 2.81 -11.86
N GLN A 110 6.42 2.29 -12.87
CA GLN A 110 6.32 0.87 -13.26
C GLN A 110 6.88 -0.04 -12.17
N LYS A 111 8.01 0.30 -11.56
CA LYS A 111 8.58 -0.45 -10.43
C LYS A 111 7.64 -0.46 -9.23
N GLN A 112 7.02 0.68 -8.91
CA GLN A 112 6.08 0.76 -7.80
C GLN A 112 4.85 -0.12 -8.05
N ARG A 113 4.28 -0.08 -9.25
CA ARG A 113 3.18 -0.97 -9.64
C ARG A 113 3.59 -2.44 -9.65
N LEU A 114 4.83 -2.76 -10.04
CA LEU A 114 5.36 -4.11 -9.96
C LEU A 114 5.48 -4.60 -8.51
N ALA A 115 5.92 -3.76 -7.58
CA ALA A 115 5.97 -4.08 -6.15
C ALA A 115 4.56 -4.38 -5.59
N ILE A 116 3.55 -3.61 -6.01
CA ILE A 116 2.13 -3.89 -5.66
C ILE A 116 1.67 -5.22 -6.30
N ALA A 117 2.03 -5.48 -7.56
CA ALA A 117 1.70 -6.75 -8.23
C ALA A 117 2.32 -7.95 -7.48
N GLY A 118 3.55 -7.81 -6.96
CA GLY A 118 4.20 -8.82 -6.10
C GLY A 118 3.42 -9.09 -4.82
N ALA A 119 2.94 -8.03 -4.15
CA ALA A 119 2.08 -8.15 -2.97
C ALA A 119 0.76 -8.90 -3.28
N LEU A 120 0.15 -8.62 -4.42
CA LEU A 120 -1.06 -9.34 -4.88
C LEU A 120 -0.76 -10.78 -5.31
N ALA A 121 0.43 -11.05 -5.82
CA ALA A 121 0.86 -12.39 -6.18
C ALA A 121 1.00 -13.32 -4.98
N SER A 122 1.29 -12.78 -3.79
CA SER A 122 1.28 -13.50 -2.51
C SER A 122 -0.11 -13.63 -1.88
N GLU A 123 -1.19 -13.36 -2.63
CA GLU A 123 -2.59 -13.45 -2.18
C GLU A 123 -2.93 -12.49 -1.02
N ALA A 124 -2.16 -11.42 -0.87
CA ALA A 124 -2.48 -10.42 0.14
C ALA A 124 -3.81 -9.73 -0.17
N SER A 125 -4.67 -9.65 0.83
CA SER A 125 -5.96 -8.93 0.79
C SER A 125 -5.92 -7.63 1.61
N LEU A 126 -4.83 -7.39 2.35
CA LEU A 126 -4.51 -6.14 3.02
C LEU A 126 -3.17 -5.60 2.50
N LEU A 127 -3.19 -4.51 1.76
CA LEU A 127 -1.98 -3.79 1.34
C LEU A 127 -1.62 -2.71 2.34
N LEU A 128 -0.38 -2.71 2.79
CA LEU A 128 0.21 -1.68 3.64
C LEU A 128 1.19 -0.87 2.78
N LEU A 129 0.79 0.32 2.34
CA LEU A 129 1.54 1.13 1.37
C LEU A 129 2.21 2.30 2.09
N ASP A 130 3.52 2.21 2.33
CA ASP A 130 4.29 3.24 3.05
C ASP A 130 4.83 4.28 2.06
N GLU A 131 4.12 5.40 1.92
CA GLU A 131 4.43 6.52 1.02
C GLU A 131 4.73 6.11 -0.43
N PRO A 132 3.90 5.29 -1.09
CA PRO A 132 4.25 4.64 -2.35
C PRO A 132 4.40 5.58 -3.54
N THR A 133 4.02 6.84 -3.39
CA THR A 133 4.10 7.88 -4.44
C THR A 133 5.18 8.93 -4.21
N ALA A 134 5.86 8.91 -3.04
CA ALA A 134 6.76 9.98 -2.63
C ALA A 134 7.95 10.23 -3.58
N LEU A 135 8.42 9.20 -4.26
CA LEU A 135 9.59 9.27 -5.17
C LEU A 135 9.21 9.30 -6.66
N LEU A 136 7.93 9.53 -6.98
CA LEU A 136 7.41 9.46 -8.33
C LEU A 136 7.11 10.85 -8.90
N ASP A 137 7.14 10.97 -10.22
CA ASP A 137 6.60 12.11 -10.96
C ASP A 137 5.07 12.17 -10.85
N PRO A 138 4.41 13.33 -11.09
CA PRO A 138 2.99 13.51 -10.89
C PRO A 138 2.09 12.54 -11.68
N ASP A 139 2.47 12.20 -12.91
CA ASP A 139 1.71 11.27 -13.75
C ASP A 139 1.79 9.85 -13.21
N SER A 140 2.97 9.43 -12.79
CA SER A 140 3.20 8.13 -12.13
C SER A 140 2.48 8.05 -10.78
N GLN A 141 2.45 9.13 -9.98
CA GLN A 141 1.70 9.20 -8.73
C GLN A 141 0.21 8.94 -8.94
N SER A 142 -0.39 9.68 -9.89
CA SER A 142 -1.80 9.53 -10.24
C SER A 142 -2.12 8.12 -10.75
N SER A 143 -1.24 7.54 -11.55
CA SER A 143 -1.39 6.19 -12.09
C SER A 143 -1.34 5.11 -10.99
N VAL A 144 -0.42 5.20 -10.03
CA VAL A 144 -0.31 4.27 -8.90
C VAL A 144 -1.54 4.38 -8.00
N LEU A 145 -1.97 5.59 -7.66
CA LEU A 145 -3.14 5.83 -6.83
C LEU A 145 -4.42 5.28 -7.48
N ALA A 146 -4.63 5.56 -8.76
CA ALA A 146 -5.78 5.05 -9.52
C ALA A 146 -5.81 3.52 -9.56
N ALA A 147 -4.66 2.87 -9.78
CA ALA A 147 -4.58 1.41 -9.79
C ALA A 147 -4.99 0.81 -8.44
N VAL A 148 -4.50 1.37 -7.31
CA VAL A 148 -4.90 0.89 -5.97
C VAL A 148 -6.37 1.14 -5.68
N GLN A 149 -6.93 2.30 -6.09
CA GLN A 149 -8.36 2.56 -5.95
C GLN A 149 -9.22 1.54 -6.72
N GLU A 150 -8.82 1.20 -7.93
CA GLU A 150 -9.52 0.20 -8.75
C GLU A 150 -9.50 -1.17 -8.08
N LEU A 151 -8.35 -1.59 -7.54
CA LEU A 151 -8.24 -2.82 -6.76
C LEU A 151 -9.19 -2.85 -5.55
N CYS A 152 -9.28 -1.74 -4.81
CA CYS A 152 -10.15 -1.63 -3.64
C CYS A 152 -11.66 -1.65 -3.97
N ARG A 153 -12.03 -1.27 -5.22
CA ARG A 153 -13.43 -1.18 -5.66
C ARG A 153 -13.95 -2.44 -6.35
N ARG A 154 -13.16 -3.49 -6.47
CA ARG A 154 -13.57 -4.75 -7.11
C ARG A 154 -14.74 -5.40 -6.37
N PRO A 155 -15.83 -5.76 -7.08
CA PRO A 155 -17.01 -6.34 -6.43
C PRO A 155 -16.76 -7.75 -5.88
N GLU A 156 -15.99 -8.58 -6.62
CA GLU A 156 -15.84 -10.02 -6.32
C GLU A 156 -14.74 -10.31 -5.30
N ALA A 157 -13.72 -9.47 -5.19
CA ALA A 157 -12.62 -9.63 -4.26
C ALA A 157 -12.12 -8.24 -3.79
N PRO A 158 -12.88 -7.57 -2.92
CA PRO A 158 -12.52 -6.23 -2.48
C PRO A 158 -11.23 -6.26 -1.66
N LEU A 159 -10.26 -5.45 -2.09
CA LEU A 159 -8.99 -5.27 -1.41
C LEU A 159 -9.13 -4.19 -0.34
N THR A 160 -8.42 -4.36 0.75
CA THR A 160 -8.18 -3.30 1.72
C THR A 160 -6.78 -2.73 1.52
N ALA A 161 -6.67 -1.42 1.35
CA ALA A 161 -5.39 -0.72 1.31
C ALA A 161 -5.32 0.29 2.47
N LEU A 162 -4.30 0.17 3.28
CA LEU A 162 -3.91 1.19 4.26
C LEU A 162 -2.68 1.91 3.70
N TRP A 163 -2.82 3.22 3.45
CA TRP A 163 -1.87 4.03 2.71
C TRP A 163 -1.36 5.17 3.57
N ILE A 164 -0.07 5.21 3.83
CA ILE A 164 0.59 6.34 4.47
C ILE A 164 0.95 7.36 3.39
N THR A 165 0.63 8.63 3.64
CA THR A 165 1.03 9.73 2.75
C THR A 165 1.32 11.01 3.53
N HIS A 166 2.15 11.87 2.96
CA HIS A 166 2.33 13.28 3.35
C HIS A 166 1.66 14.24 2.35
N ARG A 167 1.09 13.71 1.28
CA ARG A 167 0.46 14.47 0.19
C ARG A 167 -1.02 14.63 0.48
N LEU A 168 -1.40 15.83 0.91
CA LEU A 168 -2.79 16.10 1.32
C LEU A 168 -3.78 15.99 0.16
N GLU A 169 -3.34 16.20 -1.08
CA GLU A 169 -4.17 16.06 -2.28
C GLU A 169 -4.66 14.61 -2.50
N GLU A 170 -3.88 13.61 -2.09
CA GLU A 170 -4.26 12.20 -2.22
C GLU A 170 -5.45 11.83 -1.33
N LEU A 171 -5.63 12.54 -0.20
CA LEU A 171 -6.68 12.24 0.77
C LEU A 171 -8.09 12.25 0.17
N THR A 172 -8.32 13.09 -0.84
CA THR A 172 -9.63 13.17 -1.52
C THR A 172 -10.04 11.89 -2.22
N CYS A 173 -9.09 10.99 -2.44
CA CYS A 173 -9.29 9.69 -3.08
C CYS A 173 -9.61 8.56 -2.09
N ALA A 174 -9.49 8.80 -0.77
CA ALA A 174 -9.68 7.80 0.26
C ALA A 174 -11.17 7.59 0.62
N ASP A 175 -11.52 6.36 0.97
CA ASP A 175 -12.80 6.02 1.61
C ASP A 175 -12.88 6.56 3.04
N GLY A 176 -11.72 6.73 3.68
CA GLY A 176 -11.55 7.41 4.94
C GLY A 176 -10.09 7.75 5.20
N ALA A 177 -9.87 8.81 5.98
CA ALA A 177 -8.54 9.27 6.35
C ALA A 177 -8.48 9.59 7.84
N ALA A 178 -7.32 9.36 8.46
CA ALA A 178 -7.08 9.68 9.85
C ALA A 178 -5.68 10.29 10.03
N GLU A 179 -5.56 11.13 11.06
CA GLU A 179 -4.27 11.69 11.43
C GLU A 179 -3.66 10.90 12.58
N MET A 180 -2.37 10.59 12.45
CA MET A 180 -1.58 9.97 13.50
C MET A 180 -0.66 11.00 14.16
N ARG A 181 -0.79 11.16 15.47
CA ARG A 181 0.01 12.09 16.29
C ARG A 181 0.55 11.38 17.52
N ALA A 182 1.83 11.51 17.79
CA ALA A 182 2.48 10.98 18.99
C ALA A 182 2.12 9.52 19.34
N GLY A 183 2.07 8.64 18.32
CA GLY A 183 1.76 7.23 18.50
C GLY A 183 0.29 6.86 18.59
N ARG A 184 -0.63 7.81 18.47
CA ARG A 184 -2.09 7.62 18.53
C ARG A 184 -2.74 7.96 17.20
N ILE A 185 -3.81 7.24 16.86
CA ILE A 185 -4.59 7.48 15.64
C ILE A 185 -5.88 8.21 16.04
N GLY A 186 -6.16 9.31 15.34
CA GLY A 186 -7.42 10.02 15.45
C GLY A 186 -8.59 9.27 14.79
N PRO A 187 -9.81 9.77 14.92
CA PRO A 187 -10.97 9.17 14.30
C PRO A 187 -10.87 9.23 12.77
N TRP A 188 -11.46 8.22 12.12
CA TRP A 188 -11.67 8.24 10.68
C TRP A 188 -12.66 9.35 10.29
N MET A 189 -12.33 10.08 9.26
CA MET A 189 -13.20 11.10 8.65
C MET A 189 -13.07 11.05 7.13
N SER A 190 -13.86 11.81 6.39
CA SER A 190 -13.67 11.89 4.95
C SER A 190 -12.31 12.54 4.62
N GLY A 191 -11.68 12.07 3.54
CA GLY A 191 -10.38 12.61 3.14
C GLY A 191 -10.43 14.13 2.86
N THR A 192 -11.52 14.62 2.28
CA THR A 192 -11.74 16.06 2.04
C THR A 192 -11.82 16.87 3.34
N GLU A 193 -12.46 16.32 4.37
CA GLU A 193 -12.58 16.98 5.67
C GLU A 193 -11.22 17.06 6.36
N LEU A 194 -10.48 15.94 6.39
CA LEU A 194 -9.15 15.91 6.97
C LEU A 194 -8.19 16.84 6.23
N GLN A 195 -8.24 16.89 4.89
CA GLN A 195 -7.43 17.78 4.08
C GLN A 195 -7.66 19.26 4.48
N ARG A 196 -8.93 19.69 4.55
CA ARG A 196 -9.29 21.06 4.96
C ARG A 196 -8.77 21.39 6.36
N ARG A 197 -8.97 20.47 7.33
CA ARG A 197 -8.52 20.65 8.71
C ARG A 197 -7.02 20.84 8.79
N LEU A 198 -6.23 20.06 8.05
CA LEU A 198 -4.78 20.14 8.07
C LEU A 198 -4.25 21.39 7.36
N GLN A 199 -4.90 21.84 6.28
CA GLN A 199 -4.55 23.09 5.58
C GLN A 199 -4.80 24.31 6.44
N HIS A 200 -5.91 24.38 7.16
CA HIS A 200 -6.23 25.51 8.06
C HIS A 200 -5.41 25.49 9.35
N GLY A 201 -5.12 24.33 9.92
CA GLY A 201 -4.30 24.21 11.12
C GLY A 201 -2.80 24.53 10.91
N SER A 202 -2.35 24.64 9.64
CA SER A 202 -0.99 25.10 9.29
C SER A 202 -0.86 26.62 9.19
N SER A 203 -1.99 27.35 9.16
CA SER A 203 -2.01 28.83 9.03
C SER A 203 -1.93 29.56 10.38
N ASP A 204 -2.05 28.85 11.50
CA ASP A 204 -2.05 29.41 12.86
C ASP A 204 -0.76 29.13 13.67
N ARG A 205 0.36 28.85 12.97
CA ARG A 205 1.68 28.63 13.63
C ARG A 205 2.76 29.53 13.06
#